data_0d0d3d02c2427236b17a0c970c014c0a
#
_entry.id   0d0d3d02c2427236b17a0c970c014c0a
#
_cell.length_a   1.000
_cell.length_b   1.000
_cell.length_c   1.000
_cell.angle_alpha   90.00
_cell.angle_beta   90.00
_cell.angle_gamma   90.00
#
_symmetry.space_group_name_H-M   'P 1'
#
loop_
_entity.id
_entity.type
_entity.pdbx_description
1 polymer ?
#
loop_
_entity_poly.entity_id
_entity_poly.type
_entity_poly.pdbx_seq_one_letter_code
_entity_poly.pdbx_strand_id
1 'polypeptide(L)'
;MIRRFPLVTIAAATLALSLTASASMAGDGQLGQVAEELKTALAADPVKVTQEVGSITLTSSADAMFPSGGWQVPSSAPVLDKMLPTLSKLENTKIVVEGYTDNVPISEELKTKGVSNNLDLSAERAVSIANYLTAHGVKPDLISAHAFGETNPVGSNDTPEGRAKNRRVDITLTGDGT
;
A
#
# COMPACT_ATOMS: atom_id res chain seq x y z
N MET A 1 -26.22 -3.57 74.98
CA MET A 1 -26.03 -4.58 73.92
C MET A 1 -25.99 -3.89 72.57
N ILE A 2 -24.80 -3.64 72.01
CA ILE A 2 -24.62 -2.95 70.73
C ILE A 2 -24.10 -4.01 69.75
N ARG A 3 -24.95 -4.39 68.77
CA ARG A 3 -24.59 -5.33 67.74
C ARG A 3 -23.80 -4.57 66.64
N ARG A 4 -22.54 -4.94 66.43
CA ARG A 4 -21.72 -4.50 65.36
C ARG A 4 -22.06 -5.35 64.13
N PHE A 5 -22.44 -4.70 63.00
CA PHE A 5 -22.49 -5.30 61.66
C PHE A 5 -21.13 -5.20 60.98
N PRO A 6 -20.66 -6.24 60.28
CA PRO A 6 -19.43 -6.15 59.53
C PRO A 6 -19.63 -5.40 58.21
N LEU A 7 -18.70 -4.52 57.90
CA LEU A 7 -18.58 -3.86 56.59
C LEU A 7 -18.21 -4.92 55.54
N VAL A 8 -19.06 -5.10 54.55
CA VAL A 8 -18.73 -5.85 53.32
C VAL A 8 -18.02 -4.91 52.38
N THR A 9 -16.73 -5.14 52.18
CA THR A 9 -15.92 -4.43 51.18
C THR A 9 -16.22 -5.03 49.81
N ILE A 10 -16.90 -4.26 48.96
CA ILE A 10 -17.08 -4.61 47.53
C ILE A 10 -15.79 -4.22 46.83
N ALA A 11 -14.99 -5.22 46.47
CA ALA A 11 -13.86 -5.04 45.55
C ALA A 11 -14.41 -4.88 44.14
N ALA A 12 -14.41 -3.68 43.62
CA ALA A 12 -14.72 -3.40 42.21
C ALA A 12 -13.62 -3.96 41.32
N ALA A 13 -13.97 -4.92 40.50
CA ALA A 13 -13.09 -5.46 39.44
C ALA A 13 -12.96 -4.44 38.29
N THR A 14 -11.89 -3.68 38.32
CA THR A 14 -11.41 -2.90 37.12
C THR A 14 -10.29 -3.67 36.47
N LEU A 15 -10.62 -4.65 35.62
CA LEU A 15 -9.63 -5.31 34.76
C LEU A 15 -10.28 -5.81 33.48
N ALA A 16 -10.48 -4.93 32.49
CA ALA A 16 -10.81 -5.33 31.13
C ALA A 16 -10.68 -4.19 30.09
N LEU A 17 -9.68 -3.31 30.19
CA LEU A 17 -9.50 -2.28 29.14
C LEU A 17 -8.05 -2.11 28.64
N SER A 18 -7.13 -2.99 29.00
CA SER A 18 -5.71 -2.85 28.64
C SER A 18 -5.22 -3.80 27.55
N LEU A 19 -6.00 -4.77 27.10
CA LEU A 19 -5.53 -5.78 26.14
C LEU A 19 -5.69 -5.34 24.66
N THR A 20 -6.70 -4.54 24.33
CA THR A 20 -6.93 -4.09 22.95
C THR A 20 -5.99 -2.96 22.53
N ALA A 21 -5.60 -2.09 23.45
CA ALA A 21 -4.65 -1.01 23.17
C ALA A 21 -3.22 -1.53 22.95
N SER A 22 -2.82 -2.63 23.60
CA SER A 22 -1.48 -3.21 23.46
C SER A 22 -1.29 -3.91 22.12
N ALA A 23 -2.31 -4.54 21.56
CA ALA A 23 -2.24 -5.19 20.24
C ALA A 23 -2.15 -4.14 19.11
N SER A 24 -2.94 -3.06 19.18
CA SER A 24 -2.88 -1.95 18.24
C SER A 24 -1.51 -1.25 18.25
N MET A 25 -0.94 -1.03 19.44
CA MET A 25 0.40 -0.43 19.55
C MET A 25 1.52 -1.34 19.05
N ALA A 26 1.37 -2.65 19.11
CA ALA A 26 2.36 -3.60 18.58
C ALA A 26 2.35 -3.61 17.04
N GLY A 27 1.17 -3.57 16.42
CA GLY A 27 1.02 -3.46 14.96
C GLY A 27 1.55 -2.14 14.40
N ASP A 28 1.24 -1.02 15.04
CA ASP A 28 1.76 0.30 14.66
C ASP A 28 3.29 0.39 14.81
N GLY A 29 3.87 -0.26 15.83
CA GLY A 29 5.32 -0.33 16.02
C GLY A 29 6.01 -1.11 14.90
N GLN A 30 5.43 -2.21 14.44
CA GLN A 30 5.97 -3.00 13.33
C GLN A 30 5.89 -2.23 12.00
N LEU A 31 4.74 -1.62 11.69
CA LEU A 31 4.60 -0.78 10.50
C LEU A 31 5.53 0.43 10.53
N GLY A 32 5.77 1.01 11.70
CA GLY A 32 6.74 2.10 11.87
C GLY A 32 8.16 1.70 11.45
N GLN A 33 8.62 0.51 11.83
CA GLN A 33 9.92 -0.02 11.41
C GLN A 33 9.96 -0.29 9.90
N VAL A 34 8.91 -0.91 9.35
CA VAL A 34 8.76 -1.14 7.91
C VAL A 34 8.81 0.16 7.13
N ALA A 35 8.16 1.23 7.62
CA ALA A 35 8.20 2.54 6.97
C ALA A 35 9.61 3.12 6.93
N GLU A 36 10.37 3.04 8.01
CA GLU A 36 11.75 3.55 8.06
C GLU A 36 12.71 2.73 7.19
N GLU A 37 12.55 1.40 7.13
CA GLU A 37 13.30 0.54 6.22
C GLU A 37 13.04 0.93 4.76
N LEU A 38 11.75 1.09 4.38
CA LEU A 38 11.37 1.47 3.01
C LEU A 38 11.81 2.90 2.66
N LYS A 39 11.68 3.87 3.57
CA LYS A 39 12.21 5.23 3.38
C LYS A 39 13.72 5.21 3.12
N THR A 40 14.46 4.40 3.87
CA THR A 40 15.91 4.27 3.72
C THR A 40 16.27 3.60 2.39
N ALA A 41 15.61 2.49 2.05
CA ALA A 41 15.87 1.74 0.83
C ALA A 41 15.56 2.55 -0.44
N LEU A 42 14.55 3.42 -0.39
CA LEU A 42 14.03 4.21 -1.51
C LEU A 42 14.46 5.67 -1.49
N ALA A 43 15.38 6.06 -0.61
CA ALA A 43 15.77 7.47 -0.42
C ALA A 43 16.29 8.17 -1.70
N ALA A 44 16.85 7.41 -2.64
CA ALA A 44 17.37 7.90 -3.92
C ALA A 44 16.38 7.74 -5.09
N ASP A 45 15.22 7.16 -4.86
CA ASP A 45 14.23 6.84 -5.90
C ASP A 45 13.06 7.84 -5.87
N PRO A 46 12.36 8.06 -6.99
CA PRO A 46 11.21 8.95 -7.06
C PRO A 46 9.95 8.28 -6.47
N VAL A 47 10.07 7.79 -5.24
CA VAL A 47 8.98 7.15 -4.48
C VAL A 47 8.70 7.97 -3.24
N LYS A 48 7.45 8.37 -3.06
CA LYS A 48 6.97 9.02 -1.85
C LYS A 48 6.49 7.97 -0.86
N VAL A 49 7.07 7.90 0.32
CA VAL A 49 6.61 7.05 1.42
C VAL A 49 5.79 7.90 2.38
N THR A 50 4.51 7.62 2.51
CA THR A 50 3.59 8.28 3.44
C THR A 50 3.18 7.27 4.51
N GLN A 51 3.29 7.63 5.77
CA GLN A 51 2.88 6.80 6.90
C GLN A 51 1.70 7.45 7.61
N GLU A 52 0.66 6.68 7.83
CA GLU A 52 -0.51 7.04 8.62
C GLU A 52 -0.72 5.99 9.72
N VAL A 53 -1.68 6.22 10.62
CA VAL A 53 -2.01 5.24 11.66
C VAL A 53 -2.51 3.95 11.00
N GLY A 54 -1.81 2.85 11.23
CA GLY A 54 -2.17 1.53 10.70
C GLY A 54 -1.87 1.31 9.22
N SER A 55 -1.24 2.27 8.50
CA SER A 55 -0.92 2.09 7.09
C SER A 55 0.34 2.82 6.62
N ILE A 56 0.92 2.31 5.54
CA ILE A 56 2.02 2.93 4.80
C ILE A 56 1.63 2.93 3.32
N THR A 57 1.71 4.07 2.66
CA THR A 57 1.51 4.17 1.21
C THR A 57 2.79 4.59 0.51
N LEU A 58 3.20 3.79 -0.46
CA LEU A 58 4.32 4.03 -1.37
C LEU A 58 3.76 4.52 -2.70
N THR A 59 3.91 5.80 -3.00
CA THR A 59 3.44 6.39 -4.26
C THR A 59 4.61 6.56 -5.22
N SER A 60 4.52 5.97 -6.39
CA SER A 60 5.48 6.12 -7.49
C SER A 60 4.80 6.56 -8.77
N SER A 61 5.53 7.31 -9.61
CA SER A 61 5.09 7.57 -10.98
C SER A 61 5.01 6.26 -11.78
N ALA A 62 3.91 6.08 -12.52
CA ALA A 62 3.78 4.98 -13.45
C ALA A 62 4.86 5.01 -14.55
N ASP A 63 5.30 6.21 -14.95
CA ASP A 63 6.33 6.38 -15.97
C ASP A 63 7.71 5.85 -15.50
N ALA A 64 7.98 5.88 -14.20
CA ALA A 64 9.19 5.31 -13.61
C ALA A 64 9.15 3.77 -13.53
N MET A 65 7.97 3.19 -13.35
CA MET A 65 7.79 1.73 -13.26
C MET A 65 7.58 1.05 -14.60
N PHE A 66 6.97 1.76 -15.55
CA PHE A 66 6.59 1.23 -16.86
C PHE A 66 7.19 2.09 -17.99
N PRO A 67 8.42 1.85 -18.37
CA PRO A 67 9.03 2.54 -19.49
C PRO A 67 8.16 2.46 -20.75
N SER A 68 8.16 3.51 -21.55
CA SER A 68 7.41 3.56 -22.81
C SER A 68 5.88 3.47 -22.70
N GLY A 69 5.30 3.83 -21.53
CA GLY A 69 3.85 3.88 -21.34
C GLY A 69 3.14 2.51 -21.28
N GLY A 70 3.89 1.42 -21.24
CA GLY A 70 3.38 0.06 -21.15
C GLY A 70 2.78 -0.30 -19.78
N TRP A 71 2.59 -1.60 -19.58
CA TRP A 71 2.08 -2.14 -18.29
C TRP A 71 2.94 -3.29 -17.76
N GLN A 72 3.89 -3.78 -18.53
CA GLN A 72 4.76 -4.88 -18.11
C GLN A 72 5.91 -4.33 -17.26
N VAL A 73 6.07 -4.87 -16.07
CA VAL A 73 7.26 -4.62 -15.25
C VAL A 73 8.45 -5.28 -15.95
N PRO A 74 9.54 -4.54 -16.19
CA PRO A 74 10.76 -5.11 -16.77
C PRO A 74 11.33 -6.24 -15.89
N SER A 75 12.12 -7.12 -16.48
CA SER A 75 12.81 -8.19 -15.74
C SER A 75 13.78 -7.67 -14.66
N SER A 76 14.22 -6.43 -14.79
CA SER A 76 14.93 -5.69 -13.74
C SER A 76 14.12 -4.45 -13.41
N ALA A 77 13.61 -4.37 -12.20
CA ALA A 77 12.80 -3.27 -11.69
C ALA A 77 13.43 -2.72 -10.40
N PRO A 78 14.49 -1.89 -10.51
CA PRO A 78 15.31 -1.48 -9.36
C PRO A 78 14.53 -0.91 -8.17
N VAL A 79 13.44 -0.20 -8.44
CA VAL A 79 12.56 0.35 -7.40
C VAL A 79 11.85 -0.77 -6.64
N LEU A 80 11.27 -1.74 -7.36
CA LEU A 80 10.60 -2.89 -6.74
C LEU A 80 11.60 -3.80 -6.04
N ASP A 81 12.78 -4.04 -6.65
CA ASP A 81 13.84 -4.87 -6.09
C ASP A 81 14.29 -4.37 -4.71
N LYS A 82 14.35 -3.05 -4.50
CA LYS A 82 14.68 -2.45 -3.20
C LYS A 82 13.59 -2.64 -2.13
N MET A 83 12.35 -2.85 -2.54
CA MET A 83 11.24 -3.12 -1.61
C MET A 83 11.20 -4.59 -1.17
N LEU A 84 11.67 -5.52 -2.01
CA LEU A 84 11.57 -6.97 -1.79
C LEU A 84 12.14 -7.43 -0.44
N PRO A 85 13.34 -6.99 0.02
CA PRO A 85 13.88 -7.45 1.30
C PRO A 85 12.99 -7.16 2.51
N THR A 86 12.19 -6.11 2.44
CA THR A 86 11.22 -5.72 3.48
C THR A 86 9.88 -6.42 3.24
N LEU A 87 9.32 -6.34 2.02
CA LEU A 87 7.98 -6.87 1.73
C LEU A 87 7.88 -8.40 1.84
N SER A 88 8.94 -9.13 1.47
CA SER A 88 8.97 -10.61 1.55
C SER A 88 8.96 -11.18 2.97
N LYS A 89 9.26 -10.35 3.98
CA LYS A 89 9.25 -10.73 5.40
C LYS A 89 7.91 -10.46 6.09
N LEU A 90 6.98 -9.78 5.41
CA LEU A 90 5.69 -9.45 6.01
C LEU A 90 4.84 -10.70 6.19
N GLU A 91 4.17 -10.79 7.34
CA GLU A 91 3.32 -11.93 7.72
C GLU A 91 1.84 -11.51 7.80
N ASN A 92 1.53 -10.52 8.62
CA ASN A 92 0.16 -10.10 8.94
C ASN A 92 -0.09 -8.68 8.41
N THR A 93 0.22 -8.46 7.13
CA THR A 93 0.11 -7.14 6.50
C THR A 93 -0.50 -7.29 5.12
N LYS A 94 -1.63 -6.65 4.89
CA LYS A 94 -2.24 -6.59 3.55
C LYS A 94 -1.46 -5.63 2.68
N ILE A 95 -1.22 -6.03 1.44
CA ILE A 95 -0.55 -5.25 0.41
C ILE A 95 -1.54 -5.02 -0.72
N VAL A 96 -1.91 -3.77 -0.94
CA VAL A 96 -2.81 -3.39 -2.03
C VAL A 96 -2.01 -2.60 -3.06
N VAL A 97 -1.95 -3.10 -4.29
CA VAL A 97 -1.35 -2.39 -5.43
C VAL A 97 -2.45 -1.71 -6.21
N GLU A 98 -2.40 -0.41 -6.32
CA GLU A 98 -3.44 0.43 -6.93
C GLU A 98 -2.89 1.16 -8.15
N GLY A 99 -3.51 0.93 -9.32
CA GLY A 99 -3.13 1.57 -10.56
C GLY A 99 -4.02 2.76 -10.90
N TYR A 100 -3.40 3.86 -11.36
CA TYR A 100 -4.06 5.09 -11.79
C TYR A 100 -3.51 5.59 -13.10
N THR A 101 -4.34 6.29 -13.88
CA THR A 101 -3.95 6.97 -15.12
C THR A 101 -4.33 8.45 -15.06
N ASP A 102 -3.88 9.22 -16.04
CA ASP A 102 -4.52 10.49 -16.38
C ASP A 102 -5.78 10.26 -17.25
N ASN A 103 -6.42 11.33 -17.70
CA ASN A 103 -7.61 11.25 -18.55
C ASN A 103 -7.31 11.22 -20.06
N VAL A 104 -6.04 11.08 -20.45
CA VAL A 104 -5.68 10.92 -21.86
C VAL A 104 -6.09 9.53 -22.33
N PRO A 105 -6.85 9.40 -23.44
CA PRO A 105 -7.18 8.10 -23.99
C PRO A 105 -5.92 7.29 -24.30
N ILE A 106 -5.99 5.98 -24.09
CA ILE A 106 -4.89 5.06 -24.40
C ILE A 106 -4.54 5.10 -25.90
N SER A 107 -3.27 4.82 -26.20
CA SER A 107 -2.78 4.79 -27.58
C SER A 107 -3.36 3.61 -28.38
N GLU A 108 -3.41 3.74 -29.71
CA GLU A 108 -3.81 2.63 -30.60
C GLU A 108 -2.89 1.42 -30.45
N GLU A 109 -1.59 1.64 -30.14
CA GLU A 109 -0.67 0.54 -29.86
C GLU A 109 -1.13 -0.30 -28.65
N LEU A 110 -1.58 0.33 -27.58
CA LEU A 110 -2.12 -0.38 -26.40
C LEU A 110 -3.40 -1.13 -26.75
N LYS A 111 -4.27 -0.54 -27.56
CA LYS A 111 -5.50 -1.20 -28.03
C LYS A 111 -5.21 -2.46 -28.82
N THR A 112 -4.21 -2.43 -29.72
CA THR A 112 -3.81 -3.64 -30.48
C THR A 112 -3.24 -4.74 -29.58
N LYS A 113 -2.76 -4.40 -28.40
CA LYS A 113 -2.26 -5.34 -27.39
C LYS A 113 -3.35 -5.82 -26.41
N GLY A 114 -4.62 -5.43 -26.62
CA GLY A 114 -5.76 -5.90 -25.84
C GLY A 114 -6.15 -5.00 -24.67
N VAL A 115 -5.52 -3.84 -24.51
CA VAL A 115 -5.92 -2.85 -23.50
C VAL A 115 -6.97 -1.93 -24.11
N SER A 116 -8.18 -1.88 -23.55
CA SER A 116 -9.32 -1.19 -24.18
C SER A 116 -9.50 0.27 -23.71
N ASN A 117 -9.08 0.59 -22.50
CA ASN A 117 -9.29 1.91 -21.87
C ASN A 117 -8.32 2.13 -20.69
N ASN A 118 -8.42 3.30 -20.05
CA ASN A 118 -7.60 3.68 -18.90
C ASN A 118 -7.80 2.76 -17.68
N LEU A 119 -9.00 2.23 -17.47
CA LEU A 119 -9.25 1.29 -16.38
C LEU A 119 -8.50 -0.03 -16.63
N ASP A 120 -8.56 -0.56 -17.85
CA ASP A 120 -7.82 -1.77 -18.23
C ASP A 120 -6.31 -1.56 -18.08
N LEU A 121 -5.77 -0.41 -18.55
CA LEU A 121 -4.36 -0.09 -18.40
C LEU A 121 -3.91 -0.06 -16.94
N SER A 122 -4.73 0.55 -16.07
CA SER A 122 -4.43 0.61 -14.64
C SER A 122 -4.50 -0.77 -13.97
N ALA A 123 -5.42 -1.64 -14.41
CA ALA A 123 -5.54 -3.02 -13.95
C ALA A 123 -4.29 -3.84 -14.33
N GLU A 124 -3.90 -3.81 -15.60
CA GLU A 124 -2.71 -4.51 -16.10
C GLU A 124 -1.45 -4.08 -15.36
N ARG A 125 -1.29 -2.78 -15.08
CA ARG A 125 -0.15 -2.26 -14.31
C ARG A 125 -0.14 -2.77 -12.87
N ALA A 126 -1.26 -2.71 -12.18
CA ALA A 126 -1.36 -3.19 -10.81
C ALA A 126 -1.09 -4.69 -10.71
N VAL A 127 -1.68 -5.48 -11.62
CA VAL A 127 -1.46 -6.94 -11.70
C VAL A 127 0.00 -7.27 -12.03
N SER A 128 0.64 -6.54 -12.95
CA SER A 128 2.04 -6.76 -13.31
C SER A 128 2.98 -6.57 -12.12
N ILE A 129 2.75 -5.53 -11.30
CA ILE A 129 3.52 -5.31 -10.07
C ILE A 129 3.22 -6.40 -9.04
N ALA A 130 1.96 -6.75 -8.81
CA ALA A 130 1.59 -7.80 -7.86
C ALA A 130 2.25 -9.14 -8.23
N ASN A 131 2.23 -9.50 -9.52
CA ASN A 131 2.89 -10.70 -10.03
C ASN A 131 4.41 -10.63 -9.86
N TYR A 132 5.02 -9.47 -10.11
CA TYR A 132 6.46 -9.29 -9.90
C TYR A 132 6.84 -9.52 -8.44
N LEU A 133 6.16 -8.87 -7.51
CA LEU A 133 6.40 -9.02 -6.08
C LEU A 133 6.21 -10.47 -5.61
N THR A 134 5.15 -11.12 -6.07
CA THR A 134 4.84 -12.52 -5.73
C THR A 134 5.91 -13.47 -6.28
N ALA A 135 6.35 -13.29 -7.52
CA ALA A 135 7.42 -14.10 -8.13
C ALA A 135 8.75 -13.95 -7.39
N HIS A 136 8.96 -12.85 -6.66
CA HIS A 136 10.17 -12.57 -5.90
C HIS A 136 10.01 -12.74 -4.36
N GLY A 137 9.01 -13.51 -3.93
CA GLY A 137 8.92 -14.00 -2.56
C GLY A 137 7.93 -13.27 -1.64
N VAL A 138 7.16 -12.31 -2.15
CA VAL A 138 6.03 -11.76 -1.40
C VAL A 138 4.90 -12.80 -1.40
N LYS A 139 4.29 -13.05 -0.24
CA LYS A 139 3.21 -14.04 -0.10
C LYS A 139 1.98 -13.64 -0.91
N PRO A 140 1.45 -14.50 -1.80
CA PRO A 140 0.34 -14.16 -2.68
C PRO A 140 -0.98 -13.89 -1.94
N ASP A 141 -1.17 -14.47 -0.77
CA ASP A 141 -2.35 -14.27 0.09
C ASP A 141 -2.37 -12.89 0.78
N LEU A 142 -1.24 -12.20 0.84
CA LEU A 142 -1.15 -10.85 1.38
C LEU A 142 -1.41 -9.76 0.34
N ILE A 143 -1.33 -10.07 -0.98
CA ILE A 143 -1.32 -9.07 -2.02
C ILE A 143 -2.60 -9.06 -2.85
N SER A 144 -3.08 -7.88 -3.18
CA SER A 144 -4.19 -7.65 -4.11
C SER A 144 -3.87 -6.52 -5.07
N ALA A 145 -4.54 -6.52 -6.24
CA ALA A 145 -4.40 -5.48 -7.25
C ALA A 145 -5.75 -4.81 -7.50
N HIS A 146 -5.76 -3.48 -7.49
CA HIS A 146 -6.93 -2.67 -7.73
C HIS A 146 -6.69 -1.69 -8.87
N ALA A 147 -7.72 -1.38 -9.64
CA ALA A 147 -7.66 -0.51 -10.79
C ALA A 147 -8.63 0.66 -10.62
N PHE A 148 -8.16 1.87 -10.87
CA PHE A 148 -8.95 3.08 -10.78
C PHE A 148 -9.02 3.87 -12.08
N GLY A 149 -8.17 3.56 -13.05
CA GLY A 149 -8.09 4.31 -14.31
C GLY A 149 -7.87 5.80 -14.03
N GLU A 150 -8.63 6.65 -14.69
CA GLU A 150 -8.58 8.11 -14.55
C GLU A 150 -9.40 8.68 -13.39
N THR A 151 -10.06 7.82 -12.60
CA THR A 151 -10.79 8.23 -11.41
C THR A 151 -9.81 8.58 -10.27
N ASN A 152 -10.24 9.35 -9.29
CA ASN A 152 -9.43 9.79 -8.15
C ASN A 152 -8.14 10.57 -8.55
N PRO A 153 -8.22 11.62 -9.36
CA PRO A 153 -7.07 12.42 -9.72
C PRO A 153 -6.51 13.17 -8.51
N VAL A 154 -5.18 13.23 -8.41
CA VAL A 154 -4.44 13.98 -7.37
C VAL A 154 -3.86 15.29 -7.91
N GLY A 155 -3.98 15.53 -9.22
CA GLY A 155 -3.62 16.76 -9.92
C GLY A 155 -4.62 17.09 -11.01
N SER A 156 -4.62 18.34 -11.49
CA SER A 156 -5.50 18.73 -12.61
C SER A 156 -5.11 17.96 -13.87
N ASN A 157 -6.08 17.37 -14.53
CA ASN A 157 -5.90 16.75 -15.84
C ASN A 157 -5.74 17.79 -16.98
N ASP A 158 -5.98 19.06 -16.72
CA ASP A 158 -5.83 20.14 -17.71
C ASP A 158 -4.36 20.51 -17.93
N THR A 159 -3.47 20.21 -16.96
CA THR A 159 -2.05 20.52 -17.02
C THR A 159 -1.18 19.28 -17.21
N PRO A 160 -0.09 19.38 -17.95
CA PRO A 160 0.86 18.25 -18.10
C PRO A 160 1.41 17.75 -16.76
N GLU A 161 1.72 18.66 -15.84
CA GLU A 161 2.24 18.38 -14.51
C GLU A 161 1.21 17.65 -13.62
N GLY A 162 -0.04 18.05 -13.73
CA GLY A 162 -1.15 17.39 -13.03
C GLY A 162 -1.41 16.00 -13.59
N ARG A 163 -1.42 15.82 -14.91
CA ARG A 163 -1.52 14.50 -15.53
C ARG A 163 -0.36 13.59 -15.14
N ALA A 164 0.87 14.10 -15.08
CA ALA A 164 2.02 13.31 -14.63
C ALA A 164 1.85 12.80 -13.18
N LYS A 165 1.23 13.58 -12.29
CA LYS A 165 0.89 13.15 -10.91
C LYS A 165 -0.22 12.09 -10.90
N ASN A 166 -1.17 12.18 -11.82
CA ASN A 166 -2.28 11.22 -11.92
C ASN A 166 -1.80 9.85 -12.45
N ARG A 167 -0.81 9.80 -13.35
CA ARG A 167 -0.17 8.55 -13.78
C ARG A 167 0.72 7.99 -12.68
N ARG A 168 0.11 7.28 -11.73
CA ARG A 168 0.80 6.75 -10.57
C ARG A 168 0.40 5.33 -10.24
N VAL A 169 1.21 4.70 -9.42
CA VAL A 169 0.88 3.48 -8.68
C VAL A 169 1.08 3.76 -7.21
N ASP A 170 0.10 3.37 -6.43
CA ASP A 170 0.17 3.36 -4.98
C ASP A 170 0.28 1.91 -4.50
N ILE A 171 1.21 1.64 -3.58
CA ILE A 171 1.33 0.35 -2.89
C ILE A 171 1.07 0.62 -1.42
N THR A 172 -0.09 0.18 -0.94
CA THR A 172 -0.53 0.42 0.43
C THR A 172 -0.36 -0.83 1.28
N LEU A 173 0.37 -0.69 2.38
CA LEU A 173 0.57 -1.71 3.40
C LEU A 173 -0.33 -1.40 4.58
N THR A 174 -1.16 -2.35 5.00
CA THR A 174 -2.07 -2.18 6.15
C THR A 174 -1.88 -3.35 7.11
N GLY A 175 -1.57 -3.06 8.36
CA GLY A 175 -1.48 -4.09 9.39
C GLY A 175 -2.86 -4.64 9.75
N ASP A 176 -2.93 -5.93 10.06
CA ASP A 176 -4.21 -6.61 10.38
C ASP A 176 -4.78 -6.24 11.75
N GLY A 177 -4.22 -5.28 12.48
CA GLY A 177 -4.78 -4.79 13.74
C GLY A 177 -5.08 -5.85 14.82
N THR A 178 -4.46 -7.06 14.72
CA THR A 178 -4.65 -8.20 15.65
C THR A 178 -3.62 -8.22 16.74
#